data_4d53393a5515370285106dda556c4e7c
#
_entry.id   4d53393a5515370285106dda556c4e7c
#
_cell.length_a   1.000
_cell.length_b   1.000
_cell.length_c   1.000
_cell.angle_alpha   90.00
_cell.angle_beta   90.00
_cell.angle_gamma   90.00
#
_symmetry.space_group_name_H-M   'P 1'
#
loop_
_entity.id
_entity.type
_entity.pdbx_description
1 polymer ?
#
loop_
_entity_poly.entity_id
_entity_poly.type
_entity_poly.pdbx_seq_one_letter_code
_entity_poly.pdbx_strand_id
1 'polypeptide(L)'
;MLFISCEKNNVRHNYQVINKETIEESLIETNINLLNKESELIDEYIKENNLDIVKTGTGLRYYIYKQGNGEFIKKGNIITLQYELSLLSGEIIYSSTTDGYKNFEVGRGGVERGLEEAVLKLRNESEAILILPSHLAHGYTGDGKKIPYMATLVYKIKVIDIK
;
A
#
# COMPACT_ATOMS: atom_id res chain seq x y z
N MET A 1 22.35 -38.26 -63.48
CA MET A 1 22.19 -36.81 -63.14
C MET A 1 20.99 -36.68 -62.22
N LEU A 2 21.23 -36.67 -60.89
CA LEU A 2 20.19 -36.66 -59.86
C LEU A 2 19.99 -35.22 -59.44
N PHE A 3 18.78 -34.68 -59.62
CA PHE A 3 18.39 -33.38 -59.09
C PHE A 3 17.81 -33.58 -57.69
N ILE A 4 18.54 -33.10 -56.70
CA ILE A 4 18.05 -33.01 -55.33
C ILE A 4 17.28 -31.68 -55.22
N SER A 5 15.92 -31.75 -55.05
CA SER A 5 15.07 -30.64 -54.79
C SER A 5 15.13 -30.31 -53.27
N CYS A 6 15.66 -29.14 -52.91
CA CYS A 6 15.57 -28.62 -51.56
C CYS A 6 14.17 -28.01 -51.36
N GLU A 7 13.30 -28.69 -50.62
CA GLU A 7 12.09 -28.10 -50.07
C GLU A 7 12.46 -27.11 -48.95
N LYS A 8 12.25 -25.83 -49.23
CA LYS A 8 12.27 -24.77 -48.18
C LYS A 8 11.03 -24.89 -47.34
N ASN A 9 11.14 -25.44 -46.14
CA ASN A 9 10.11 -25.37 -45.12
C ASN A 9 9.92 -23.90 -44.72
N ASN A 10 8.90 -23.23 -45.26
CA ASN A 10 8.43 -21.94 -44.82
C ASN A 10 7.65 -22.10 -43.48
N VAL A 11 8.34 -22.04 -42.36
CA VAL A 11 7.74 -21.87 -41.07
C VAL A 11 7.19 -20.44 -41.04
N ARG A 12 5.92 -20.26 -41.39
CA ARG A 12 5.22 -19.01 -41.18
C ARG A 12 5.02 -18.84 -39.66
N HIS A 13 5.85 -18.03 -39.03
CA HIS A 13 5.57 -17.52 -37.69
C HIS A 13 4.30 -16.64 -37.79
N ASN A 14 3.22 -17.17 -37.30
CA ASN A 14 1.98 -16.41 -37.11
C ASN A 14 2.23 -15.40 -35.96
N TYR A 15 2.79 -14.24 -36.30
CA TYR A 15 2.76 -13.09 -35.37
C TYR A 15 1.32 -12.62 -35.31
N GLN A 16 0.59 -13.03 -34.27
CA GLN A 16 -0.64 -12.36 -33.93
C GLN A 16 -0.28 -10.90 -33.62
N VAL A 17 -0.78 -10.00 -34.43
CA VAL A 17 -0.72 -8.56 -34.12
C VAL A 17 -1.62 -8.38 -32.91
N ILE A 18 -0.99 -8.36 -31.71
CA ILE A 18 -1.69 -8.09 -30.47
C ILE A 18 -2.13 -6.62 -30.55
N ASN A 19 -3.44 -6.39 -30.66
CA ASN A 19 -3.99 -5.05 -30.73
C ASN A 19 -3.71 -4.33 -29.40
N LYS A 20 -3.30 -3.05 -29.47
CA LYS A 20 -2.99 -2.22 -28.31
C LYS A 20 -4.18 -2.17 -27.31
N GLU A 21 -5.41 -2.10 -27.82
CA GLU A 21 -6.65 -2.12 -27.01
C GLU A 21 -6.76 -3.41 -26.20
N THR A 22 -6.49 -4.58 -26.80
CA THR A 22 -6.54 -5.88 -26.10
C THR A 22 -5.51 -5.97 -24.98
N ILE A 23 -4.33 -5.36 -25.16
CA ILE A 23 -3.30 -5.30 -24.11
C ILE A 23 -3.76 -4.40 -22.96
N GLU A 24 -4.28 -3.21 -23.28
CA GLU A 24 -4.76 -2.25 -22.29
C GLU A 24 -5.91 -2.85 -21.46
N GLU A 25 -6.88 -3.50 -22.09
CA GLU A 25 -7.98 -4.18 -21.40
C GLU A 25 -7.48 -5.30 -20.48
N SER A 26 -6.56 -6.15 -20.94
CA SER A 26 -5.96 -7.22 -20.13
C SER A 26 -5.17 -6.68 -18.94
N LEU A 27 -4.45 -5.57 -19.11
CA LEU A 27 -3.72 -4.93 -18.02
C LEU A 27 -4.68 -4.34 -16.98
N ILE A 28 -5.76 -3.70 -17.40
CA ILE A 28 -6.80 -3.16 -16.52
C ILE A 28 -7.45 -4.29 -15.71
N GLU A 29 -7.85 -5.37 -16.38
CA GLU A 29 -8.46 -6.53 -15.71
C GLU A 29 -7.49 -7.16 -14.69
N THR A 30 -6.23 -7.33 -15.08
CA THR A 30 -5.19 -7.85 -14.18
C THR A 30 -5.02 -6.97 -12.94
N ASN A 31 -4.97 -5.63 -13.11
CA ASN A 31 -4.86 -4.70 -12.01
C ASN A 31 -6.08 -4.74 -11.07
N ILE A 32 -7.30 -4.83 -11.63
CA ILE A 32 -8.53 -4.96 -10.83
C ILE A 32 -8.48 -6.25 -10.01
N ASN A 33 -8.08 -7.37 -10.60
CA ASN A 33 -7.98 -8.65 -9.92
C ASN A 33 -6.95 -8.61 -8.77
N LEU A 34 -5.79 -7.95 -8.98
CA LEU A 34 -4.78 -7.77 -7.94
C LEU A 34 -5.31 -6.94 -6.77
N LEU A 35 -6.00 -5.82 -7.04
CA LEU A 35 -6.59 -4.96 -6.01
C LEU A 35 -7.69 -5.69 -5.22
N ASN A 36 -8.53 -6.48 -5.89
CA ASN A 36 -9.56 -7.28 -5.24
C ASN A 36 -8.95 -8.32 -4.30
N LYS A 37 -7.94 -9.06 -4.79
CA LYS A 37 -7.23 -10.05 -3.97
C LYS A 37 -6.53 -9.42 -2.76
N GLU A 38 -5.90 -8.26 -2.94
CA GLU A 38 -5.32 -7.50 -1.83
C GLU A 38 -6.39 -7.10 -0.81
N SER A 39 -7.56 -6.63 -1.28
CA SER A 39 -8.68 -6.27 -0.41
C SER A 39 -9.19 -7.46 0.39
N GLU A 40 -9.31 -8.64 -0.22
CA GLU A 40 -9.72 -9.89 0.46
C GLU A 40 -8.74 -10.26 1.58
N LEU A 41 -7.43 -10.24 1.30
CA LEU A 41 -6.40 -10.52 2.30
C LEU A 41 -6.43 -9.54 3.49
N ILE A 42 -6.71 -8.26 3.21
CA ILE A 42 -6.87 -7.26 4.27
C ILE A 42 -8.13 -7.54 5.10
N ASP A 43 -9.23 -7.91 4.45
CA ASP A 43 -10.50 -8.17 5.13
C ASP A 43 -10.41 -9.47 5.99
N GLU A 44 -9.63 -10.47 5.56
CA GLU A 44 -9.27 -11.64 6.36
C GLU A 44 -8.46 -11.24 7.60
N TYR A 45 -7.41 -10.44 7.43
CA TYR A 45 -6.59 -9.93 8.52
C TYR A 45 -7.42 -9.16 9.56
N ILE A 46 -8.33 -8.29 9.12
CA ILE A 46 -9.23 -7.52 9.99
C ILE A 46 -10.10 -8.46 10.82
N LYS A 47 -10.66 -9.49 10.20
CA LYS A 47 -11.51 -10.49 10.86
C LYS A 47 -10.73 -11.31 11.88
N GLU A 48 -9.55 -11.81 11.53
CA GLU A 48 -8.71 -12.61 12.43
C GLU A 48 -8.25 -11.83 13.66
N ASN A 49 -7.99 -10.52 13.51
CA ASN A 49 -7.57 -9.65 14.59
C ASN A 49 -8.73 -8.95 15.33
N ASN A 50 -9.99 -9.23 14.97
CA ASN A 50 -11.20 -8.63 15.56
C ASN A 50 -11.15 -7.10 15.61
N LEU A 51 -10.72 -6.46 14.51
CA LEU A 51 -10.58 -5.01 14.41
C LEU A 51 -11.88 -4.34 13.96
N ASP A 52 -12.32 -3.31 14.70
CA ASP A 52 -13.48 -2.48 14.32
C ASP A 52 -13.03 -1.36 13.36
N ILE A 53 -12.88 -1.74 12.09
CA ILE A 53 -12.25 -0.93 11.05
C ILE A 53 -13.26 -0.04 10.32
N VAL A 54 -12.87 1.22 10.11
CA VAL A 54 -13.50 2.13 9.13
C VAL A 54 -12.71 2.08 7.82
N LYS A 55 -13.39 1.83 6.70
CA LYS A 55 -12.83 1.85 5.34
C LYS A 55 -13.16 3.17 4.65
N THR A 56 -12.17 3.84 4.08
CA THR A 56 -12.37 5.07 3.28
C THR A 56 -12.57 4.76 1.81
N GLY A 57 -13.00 5.77 1.03
CA GLY A 57 -13.18 5.64 -0.41
C GLY A 57 -11.87 5.41 -1.19
N THR A 58 -10.70 5.74 -0.62
CA THR A 58 -9.38 5.48 -1.18
C THR A 58 -8.90 4.06 -0.94
N GLY A 59 -9.57 3.32 -0.03
CA GLY A 59 -9.17 1.98 0.39
C GLY A 59 -8.33 1.95 1.66
N LEU A 60 -7.97 3.09 2.26
CA LEU A 60 -7.39 3.14 3.60
C LEU A 60 -8.37 2.50 4.59
N ARG A 61 -7.83 1.70 5.52
CA ARG A 61 -8.59 1.15 6.64
C ARG A 61 -7.94 1.60 7.94
N TYR A 62 -8.75 2.05 8.90
CA TYR A 62 -8.23 2.52 10.18
C TYR A 62 -9.15 2.20 11.35
N TYR A 63 -8.54 2.02 12.52
CA TYR A 63 -9.21 1.85 13.79
C TYR A 63 -8.55 2.74 14.83
N ILE A 64 -9.29 3.73 15.34
CA ILE A 64 -8.81 4.63 16.40
C ILE A 64 -9.29 4.06 17.72
N TYR A 65 -8.42 3.36 18.45
CA TYR A 65 -8.78 2.76 19.73
C TYR A 65 -8.58 3.71 20.92
N LYS A 66 -7.91 4.87 20.68
CA LYS A 66 -7.83 5.97 21.62
C LYS A 66 -7.90 7.30 20.87
N GLN A 67 -8.93 8.08 21.15
CA GLN A 67 -9.25 9.30 20.37
C GLN A 67 -8.26 10.45 20.56
N GLY A 68 -7.56 10.53 21.68
CA GLY A 68 -6.69 11.67 21.98
C GLY A 68 -7.46 12.95 22.30
N ASN A 69 -6.73 14.07 22.41
CA ASN A 69 -7.24 15.36 22.89
C ASN A 69 -6.99 16.51 21.90
N GLY A 70 -7.72 17.61 22.08
CA GLY A 70 -7.52 18.83 21.29
C GLY A 70 -8.15 18.79 19.90
N GLU A 71 -7.66 19.64 19.00
CA GLU A 71 -8.11 19.71 17.62
C GLU A 71 -7.56 18.57 16.77
N PHE A 72 -8.25 18.31 15.66
CA PHE A 72 -7.75 17.40 14.65
C PHE A 72 -6.48 17.94 13.98
N ILE A 73 -5.59 17.03 13.60
CA ILE A 73 -4.41 17.34 12.79
C ILE A 73 -4.87 17.95 11.46
N LYS A 74 -4.20 19.01 11.04
CA LYS A 74 -4.48 19.76 9.81
C LYS A 74 -3.25 19.77 8.90
N LYS A 75 -3.45 20.03 7.61
CA LYS A 75 -2.34 20.31 6.69
C LYS A 75 -1.51 21.49 7.20
N GLY A 76 -0.19 21.37 7.12
CA GLY A 76 0.77 22.33 7.64
C GLY A 76 1.20 22.08 9.09
N ASN A 77 0.51 21.22 9.86
CA ASN A 77 1.03 20.81 11.15
C ASN A 77 2.29 19.96 11.00
N ILE A 78 3.28 20.16 11.86
CA ILE A 78 4.42 19.27 12.03
C ILE A 78 4.08 18.29 13.14
N ILE A 79 4.04 16.99 12.81
CA ILE A 79 3.65 15.96 13.76
C ILE A 79 4.79 15.02 14.07
N THR A 80 4.80 14.51 15.30
CA THR A 80 5.69 13.46 15.77
C THR A 80 4.89 12.21 16.06
N LEU A 81 5.22 11.10 15.38
CA LEU A 81 4.59 9.80 15.58
C LEU A 81 5.55 8.80 16.20
N GLN A 82 5.09 8.13 17.24
CA GLN A 82 5.58 6.82 17.61
C GLN A 82 4.88 5.80 16.70
N TYR A 83 5.60 4.79 16.22
CA TYR A 83 5.03 3.81 15.30
C TYR A 83 5.69 2.44 15.39
N GLU A 84 4.93 1.45 15.00
CA GLU A 84 5.35 0.12 14.62
C GLU A 84 4.74 -0.18 13.26
N LEU A 85 5.56 -0.59 12.29
CA LEU A 85 5.18 -0.93 10.93
C LEU A 85 5.44 -2.39 10.67
N SER A 86 4.41 -3.11 10.29
CA SER A 86 4.48 -4.53 9.93
C SER A 86 3.83 -4.84 8.58
N LEU A 87 4.11 -6.01 8.05
CA LEU A 87 3.34 -6.64 6.97
C LEU A 87 2.05 -7.28 7.53
N LEU A 88 1.14 -7.71 6.65
CA LEU A 88 -0.03 -8.51 7.04
C LEU A 88 0.34 -9.83 7.73
N SER A 89 1.53 -10.37 7.45
CA SER A 89 2.08 -11.55 8.15
C SER A 89 2.38 -11.33 9.63
N GLY A 90 2.35 -10.08 10.10
CA GLY A 90 2.77 -9.69 11.44
C GLY A 90 4.28 -9.43 11.58
N GLU A 91 5.07 -9.61 10.54
CA GLU A 91 6.50 -9.29 10.54
C GLU A 91 6.70 -7.79 10.72
N ILE A 92 7.37 -7.39 11.82
CA ILE A 92 7.72 -5.99 12.09
C ILE A 92 8.92 -5.61 11.23
N ILE A 93 8.74 -4.59 10.39
CA ILE A 93 9.74 -4.11 9.43
C ILE A 93 10.50 -2.92 9.97
N TYR A 94 9.77 -1.94 10.50
CA TYR A 94 10.29 -0.71 11.09
C TYR A 94 9.56 -0.34 12.37
N SER A 95 10.25 0.32 13.28
CA SER A 95 9.62 0.83 14.51
C SER A 95 10.34 2.07 15.03
N SER A 96 9.62 2.92 15.75
CA SER A 96 10.24 4.07 16.41
C SER A 96 11.25 3.69 17.49
N THR A 97 11.24 2.46 17.97
CA THR A 97 12.22 1.94 18.94
C THR A 97 13.60 1.75 18.30
N THR A 98 13.64 1.31 17.04
CA THR A 98 14.88 1.05 16.30
C THR A 98 15.28 2.20 15.36
N ASP A 99 14.29 2.86 14.75
CA ASP A 99 14.48 3.79 13.64
C ASP A 99 14.22 5.25 14.06
N GLY A 100 13.79 5.47 15.32
CA GLY A 100 13.40 6.78 15.83
C GLY A 100 11.97 7.19 15.44
N TYR A 101 11.47 8.25 16.05
CA TYR A 101 10.15 8.78 15.77
C TYR A 101 10.04 9.31 14.33
N LYS A 102 8.86 9.14 13.73
CA LYS A 102 8.56 9.70 12.42
C LYS A 102 8.10 11.15 12.59
N ASN A 103 8.85 12.10 12.00
CA ASN A 103 8.53 13.52 12.04
C ASN A 103 8.30 14.02 10.61
N PHE A 104 7.16 14.66 10.35
CA PHE A 104 6.86 15.25 9.04
C PHE A 104 5.83 16.37 9.12
N GLU A 105 5.83 17.25 8.11
CA GLU A 105 4.80 18.27 7.90
C GLU A 105 3.67 17.69 7.07
N VAL A 106 2.44 17.69 7.61
CA VAL A 106 1.26 17.11 6.97
C VAL A 106 0.91 17.87 5.69
N GLY A 107 0.78 17.12 4.59
CA GLY A 107 0.47 17.65 3.27
C GLY A 107 1.68 18.06 2.42
N ARG A 108 2.90 17.87 2.92
CA ARG A 108 4.15 18.11 2.16
C ARG A 108 4.72 16.86 1.49
N GLY A 109 4.14 15.70 1.76
CA GLY A 109 4.70 14.42 1.33
C GLY A 109 5.90 13.98 2.17
N GLY A 110 6.67 13.02 1.63
CA GLY A 110 7.81 12.44 2.35
C GLY A 110 7.44 11.23 3.22
N VAL A 111 6.15 10.92 3.32
CA VAL A 111 5.61 9.71 3.91
C VAL A 111 4.58 9.07 2.97
N GLU A 112 4.11 7.88 3.29
CA GLU A 112 3.11 7.16 2.51
C GLU A 112 1.79 7.95 2.41
N ARG A 113 1.14 7.92 1.25
CA ARG A 113 -0.10 8.64 0.99
C ARG A 113 -1.21 8.24 1.96
N GLY A 114 -1.28 6.96 2.33
CA GLY A 114 -2.23 6.45 3.31
C GLY A 114 -1.96 6.98 4.72
N LEU A 115 -0.70 7.19 5.10
CA LEU A 115 -0.35 7.80 6.38
C LEU A 115 -0.76 9.28 6.42
N GLU A 116 -0.48 10.05 5.34
CA GLU A 116 -0.93 11.44 5.17
C GLU A 116 -2.46 11.57 5.31
N GLU A 117 -3.23 10.65 4.71
CA GLU A 117 -4.69 10.64 4.82
C GLU A 117 -5.16 10.31 6.23
N ALA A 118 -4.52 9.31 6.86
CA ALA A 118 -4.93 8.80 8.16
C ALA A 118 -4.73 9.82 9.29
N VAL A 119 -3.59 10.53 9.29
CA VAL A 119 -3.28 11.47 10.38
C VAL A 119 -4.27 12.62 10.47
N LEU A 120 -4.93 13.02 9.38
CA LEU A 120 -5.98 14.05 9.37
C LEU A 120 -7.23 13.64 10.16
N LYS A 121 -7.35 12.38 10.56
CA LYS A 121 -8.45 11.84 11.37
C LYS A 121 -8.08 11.75 12.85
N LEU A 122 -6.85 12.12 13.20
CA LEU A 122 -6.27 11.98 14.52
C LEU A 122 -6.12 13.32 15.23
N ARG A 123 -5.89 13.23 16.53
CA ARG A 123 -5.61 14.35 17.44
C ARG A 123 -4.33 14.05 18.21
N ASN A 124 -3.88 15.00 19.01
CA ASN A 124 -2.77 14.75 19.93
C ASN A 124 -3.11 13.58 20.88
N GLU A 125 -2.13 12.71 21.14
CA GLU A 125 -2.27 11.48 21.94
C GLU A 125 -3.23 10.42 21.38
N SER A 126 -3.76 10.58 20.15
CA SER A 126 -4.50 9.51 19.49
C SER A 126 -3.63 8.29 19.27
N GLU A 127 -4.25 7.11 19.44
CA GLU A 127 -3.62 5.83 19.12
C GLU A 127 -4.50 5.08 18.11
N ALA A 128 -3.91 4.56 17.05
CA ALA A 128 -4.64 3.95 15.95
C ALA A 128 -3.88 2.79 15.29
N ILE A 129 -4.64 1.89 14.70
CA ILE A 129 -4.17 0.91 13.72
C ILE A 129 -4.59 1.41 12.34
N LEU A 130 -3.65 1.46 11.40
CA LEU A 130 -3.89 1.82 10.01
C LEU A 130 -3.48 0.65 9.13
N ILE A 131 -4.29 0.31 8.14
CA ILE A 131 -3.95 -0.68 7.13
C ILE A 131 -3.97 0.03 5.78
N LEU A 132 -2.78 0.15 5.20
CA LEU A 132 -2.53 0.84 3.95
C LEU A 132 -2.39 -0.20 2.84
N PRO A 133 -3.36 -0.30 1.91
CA PRO A 133 -3.15 -1.06 0.69
C PRO A 133 -1.91 -0.58 -0.05
N SER A 134 -1.32 -1.43 -0.86
CA SER A 134 -0.06 -1.17 -1.57
C SER A 134 -0.03 0.16 -2.32
N HIS A 135 -1.14 0.54 -2.98
CA HIS A 135 -1.26 1.80 -3.74
C HIS A 135 -1.28 3.07 -2.87
N LEU A 136 -1.56 2.94 -1.57
CA LEU A 136 -1.46 4.01 -0.56
C LEU A 136 -0.16 3.96 0.24
N ALA A 137 0.66 2.92 0.02
CA ALA A 137 1.95 2.66 0.64
C ALA A 137 3.10 2.88 -0.38
N HIS A 138 3.94 1.87 -0.62
CA HIS A 138 5.10 1.94 -1.52
C HIS A 138 4.82 1.39 -2.94
N GLY A 139 3.60 0.93 -3.22
CA GLY A 139 3.18 0.49 -4.55
C GLY A 139 3.97 -0.68 -5.10
N TYR A 140 4.19 -0.64 -6.41
CA TYR A 140 4.88 -1.71 -7.14
C TYR A 140 6.38 -1.84 -6.86
N THR A 141 7.01 -0.84 -6.25
CA THR A 141 8.47 -0.84 -6.08
C THR A 141 8.92 -1.26 -4.68
N GLY A 142 8.03 -1.21 -3.68
CA GLY A 142 8.43 -1.30 -2.29
C GLY A 142 9.31 -0.10 -1.89
N ASP A 143 10.11 -0.24 -0.82
CA ASP A 143 11.06 0.81 -0.38
C ASP A 143 12.51 0.54 -0.81
N GLY A 144 12.72 -0.53 -1.55
CA GLY A 144 14.06 -0.99 -1.97
C GLY A 144 14.92 -1.57 -0.84
N LYS A 145 14.34 -1.80 0.35
CA LYS A 145 15.03 -2.34 1.54
C LYS A 145 14.25 -3.52 2.14
N LYS A 146 13.32 -3.24 3.04
CA LYS A 146 12.57 -4.24 3.80
C LYS A 146 11.11 -4.39 3.35
N ILE A 147 10.53 -3.36 2.73
CA ILE A 147 9.15 -3.41 2.25
C ILE A 147 9.13 -4.02 0.84
N PRO A 148 8.49 -5.19 0.65
CA PRO A 148 8.36 -5.83 -0.66
C PRO A 148 7.51 -4.97 -1.64
N TYR A 149 7.61 -5.33 -2.94
CA TYR A 149 6.68 -4.77 -3.92
C TYR A 149 5.23 -5.19 -3.58
N MET A 150 4.28 -4.30 -3.86
CA MET A 150 2.84 -4.51 -3.62
C MET A 150 2.48 -4.92 -2.19
N ALA A 151 3.30 -4.56 -1.20
CA ALA A 151 3.03 -4.89 0.18
C ALA A 151 1.95 -3.99 0.78
N THR A 152 0.93 -4.60 1.38
CA THR A 152 0.03 -3.94 2.33
C THR A 152 0.78 -3.71 3.62
N LEU A 153 0.67 -2.52 4.18
CA LEU A 153 1.33 -2.12 5.42
C LEU A 153 0.33 -1.97 6.56
N VAL A 154 0.72 -2.48 7.74
CA VAL A 154 -0.03 -2.30 8.98
C VAL A 154 0.78 -1.41 9.91
N TYR A 155 0.25 -0.23 10.19
CA TYR A 155 0.80 0.70 11.17
C TYR A 155 0.04 0.61 12.49
N LYS A 156 0.77 0.49 13.60
CA LYS A 156 0.28 0.90 14.92
C LYS A 156 0.96 2.22 15.24
N ILE A 157 0.17 3.26 15.45
CA ILE A 157 0.70 4.60 15.67
C ILE A 157 0.17 5.24 16.94
N LYS A 158 0.98 6.15 17.49
CA LYS A 158 0.59 7.09 18.52
C LYS A 158 1.08 8.48 18.15
N VAL A 159 0.20 9.47 18.20
CA VAL A 159 0.56 10.88 18.04
C VAL A 159 1.21 11.36 19.34
N ILE A 160 2.46 11.80 19.26
CA ILE A 160 3.25 12.26 20.42
C ILE A 160 3.19 13.77 20.56
N ASP A 161 3.24 14.50 19.42
CA ASP A 161 3.26 15.96 19.42
C ASP A 161 2.70 16.52 18.10
N ILE A 162 2.10 17.72 18.17
CA ILE A 162 1.57 18.48 17.04
C ILE A 162 2.01 19.93 17.21
N LYS A 163 2.69 20.48 16.17
CA LYS A 163 3.16 21.87 16.11
C LYS A 163 2.58 22.60 14.92
#